data_728eb1f3b0d3411d9a4365f9175ddabe
#
_entry.id   728eb1f3b0d3411d9a4365f9175ddabe
#
_cell.length_a   1.000
_cell.length_b   1.000
_cell.length_c   1.000
_cell.angle_alpha   90.00
_cell.angle_beta   90.00
_cell.angle_gamma   90.00
#
_symmetry.space_group_name_H-M   'P 1'
#
loop_
_entity.id
_entity.type
_entity.pdbx_description
1 polymer ?
#
loop_
_entity_poly.entity_id
_entity_poly.type
_entity_poly.pdbx_seq_one_letter_code
_entity_poly.pdbx_strand_id
1 'polypeptide(L)'
;MIKRNNYSDYCSPGTDIQTRYIGVSNEIQLFEVHFTPKKLTKYPPIIFIAGWGSFIRGWKIVLKEMSKHFEIYYIETREKSSAKHTKEQKISIQNIGDDIAKAVQLNNIDDNSFIALGSSMGATAILDAMAANKLSPLLAVLIGPNIEFNIPRFLIIIIAVIPTQLYILIKPFAKWYMKKKYIDMDSDSKQYHKYAYVLDNIHLGRTRRSALSFKKYSFQDKIKQIKKRILVFSGKKDILHSYEKTLEMVNAIDGATLINLETNERTHSVEMVDELRNYLNKSNLFK
;
A
#
# COMPACT_ATOMS: atom_id res chain seq x y z
N MET A 1 9.56 15.52 18.68
CA MET A 1 10.11 16.13 17.44
C MET A 1 10.32 15.02 16.42
N ILE A 2 9.53 14.96 15.34
CA ILE A 2 9.82 14.08 14.20
C ILE A 2 11.08 14.68 13.56
N LYS A 3 12.20 13.91 13.54
CA LYS A 3 13.34 14.26 12.70
C LYS A 3 12.75 14.54 11.31
N ARG A 4 12.99 15.74 10.74
CA ARG A 4 12.70 16.04 9.34
C ARG A 4 13.46 14.99 8.52
N ASN A 5 12.81 13.88 8.19
CA ASN A 5 13.38 12.92 7.28
C ASN A 5 13.56 13.67 5.96
N ASN A 6 14.78 13.76 5.53
CA ASN A 6 15.06 14.32 4.22
C ASN A 6 14.61 13.29 3.17
N TYR A 7 13.45 13.55 2.55
CA TYR A 7 12.89 12.67 1.51
C TYR A 7 13.54 12.87 0.13
N SER A 8 14.57 13.71 0.01
CA SER A 8 15.27 13.95 -1.26
C SER A 8 15.85 12.68 -1.90
N ASP A 9 16.20 11.72 -1.06
CA ASP A 9 16.66 10.41 -1.53
C ASP A 9 15.56 9.52 -2.16
N TYR A 10 14.29 9.89 -1.94
CA TYR A 10 13.11 9.13 -2.39
C TYR A 10 12.53 9.63 -3.70
N CYS A 11 13.09 10.68 -4.27
CA CYS A 11 12.60 11.27 -5.51
C CYS A 11 13.74 11.59 -6.48
N SER A 12 13.38 11.97 -7.69
CA SER A 12 14.31 12.43 -8.71
C SER A 12 14.87 13.81 -8.36
N PRO A 13 16.09 14.18 -8.80
CA PRO A 13 16.64 15.49 -8.57
C PRO A 13 15.74 16.61 -9.10
N GLY A 14 15.51 17.61 -8.26
CA GLY A 14 14.68 18.78 -8.58
C GLY A 14 13.17 18.58 -8.37
N THR A 15 12.75 17.45 -7.83
CA THR A 15 11.38 17.25 -7.34
C THR A 15 11.14 18.12 -6.11
N ASP A 16 10.03 18.87 -6.08
CA ASP A 16 9.57 19.55 -4.86
C ASP A 16 8.94 18.53 -3.91
N ILE A 17 9.19 18.71 -2.60
CA ILE A 17 8.77 17.77 -1.58
C ILE A 17 8.06 18.53 -0.47
N GLN A 18 6.80 18.20 -0.26
CA GLN A 18 6.01 18.74 0.83
C GLN A 18 5.58 17.61 1.76
N THR A 19 5.57 17.86 3.07
CA THR A 19 5.07 16.90 4.06
C THR A 19 4.06 17.58 4.95
N ARG A 20 2.94 16.90 5.19
CA ARG A 20 1.87 17.41 6.05
C ARG A 20 1.11 16.30 6.74
N TYR A 21 0.30 16.69 7.72
CA TYR A 21 -0.74 15.86 8.28
C TYR A 21 -2.09 16.28 7.71
N ILE A 22 -2.84 15.33 7.17
CA ILE A 22 -4.19 15.53 6.64
C ILE A 22 -5.22 14.95 7.64
N GLY A 23 -6.17 15.79 8.09
CA GLY A 23 -7.21 15.39 9.03
C GLY A 23 -8.36 14.67 8.34
N VAL A 24 -8.32 13.34 8.28
CA VAL A 24 -9.37 12.54 7.64
C VAL A 24 -10.61 12.37 8.51
N SER A 25 -10.48 12.63 9.81
CA SER A 25 -11.58 12.77 10.77
C SER A 25 -11.15 13.67 11.94
N ASN A 26 -12.08 13.95 12.87
CA ASN A 26 -11.77 14.73 14.07
C ASN A 26 -10.71 14.05 14.96
N GLU A 27 -10.57 12.72 14.87
CA GLU A 27 -9.66 11.94 15.71
C GLU A 27 -8.42 11.41 14.98
N ILE A 28 -8.35 11.52 13.64
CA ILE A 28 -7.28 10.90 12.86
C ILE A 28 -6.67 11.89 11.89
N GLN A 29 -5.34 12.00 11.96
CA GLN A 29 -4.52 12.68 10.96
C GLN A 29 -3.56 11.67 10.34
N LEU A 30 -3.57 11.58 9.01
CA LEU A 30 -2.63 10.77 8.24
C LEU A 30 -1.41 11.60 7.85
N PHE A 31 -0.27 10.94 7.76
CA PHE A 31 0.96 11.56 7.28
C PHE A 31 1.03 11.42 5.76
N GLU A 32 1.23 12.54 5.08
CA GLU A 32 1.36 12.64 3.63
C GLU A 32 2.72 13.19 3.23
N VAL A 33 3.32 12.59 2.21
CA VAL A 33 4.49 13.13 1.49
C VAL A 33 4.06 13.37 0.06
N HIS A 34 4.08 14.63 -0.37
CA HIS A 34 3.72 15.05 -1.72
C HIS A 34 5.00 15.33 -2.51
N PHE A 35 5.13 14.68 -3.65
CA PHE A 35 6.24 14.82 -4.59
C PHE A 35 5.73 15.48 -5.87
N THR A 36 6.17 16.70 -6.14
CA THR A 36 5.84 17.42 -7.38
C THR A 36 7.05 17.40 -8.31
N PRO A 37 6.96 16.77 -9.49
CA PRO A 37 8.09 16.66 -10.41
C PRO A 37 8.50 18.03 -10.94
N LYS A 38 9.79 18.20 -11.24
CA LYS A 38 10.37 19.47 -11.74
C LYS A 38 9.71 19.96 -13.03
N LYS A 39 9.22 19.03 -13.87
CA LYS A 39 8.54 19.35 -15.13
C LYS A 39 7.11 18.85 -15.05
N LEU A 40 6.17 19.64 -15.57
CA LEU A 40 4.79 19.19 -15.75
C LEU A 40 4.77 17.87 -16.49
N THR A 41 3.97 16.94 -16.00
CA THR A 41 3.80 15.62 -16.60
C THR A 41 2.49 15.56 -17.38
N LYS A 42 2.45 14.69 -18.39
CA LYS A 42 1.21 14.40 -19.12
C LYS A 42 0.31 13.40 -18.38
N TYR A 43 0.83 12.77 -17.34
CA TYR A 43 0.12 11.74 -16.60
C TYR A 43 -0.64 12.33 -15.42
N PRO A 44 -1.80 11.73 -15.05
CA PRO A 44 -2.53 12.11 -13.85
C PRO A 44 -1.69 11.92 -12.59
N PRO A 45 -2.02 12.65 -11.50
CA PRO A 45 -1.38 12.45 -10.22
C PRO A 45 -1.68 11.04 -9.67
N ILE A 46 -0.76 10.53 -8.86
CA ILE A 46 -0.87 9.24 -8.21
C ILE A 46 -1.15 9.41 -6.72
N ILE A 47 -2.23 8.82 -6.24
CA ILE A 47 -2.49 8.59 -4.81
C ILE A 47 -1.91 7.23 -4.48
N PHE A 48 -0.82 7.20 -3.69
CA PHE A 48 -0.09 5.99 -3.39
C PHE A 48 -0.30 5.51 -1.95
N ILE A 49 -0.85 4.29 -1.81
CA ILE A 49 -1.17 3.65 -0.54
C ILE A 49 -0.35 2.37 -0.40
N ALA A 50 0.62 2.36 0.50
CA ALA A 50 1.46 1.19 0.75
C ALA A 50 0.73 0.10 1.57
N GLY A 51 1.29 -1.11 1.57
CA GLY A 51 0.76 -2.26 2.28
C GLY A 51 0.80 -2.15 3.81
N TRP A 52 0.20 -3.14 4.47
CA TRP A 52 0.21 -3.28 5.93
C TRP A 52 1.63 -3.44 6.46
N GLY A 53 1.99 -2.63 7.46
CA GLY A 53 3.35 -2.61 7.99
C GLY A 53 4.42 -2.10 7.01
N SER A 54 4.05 -1.68 5.80
CA SER A 54 5.00 -1.12 4.83
C SER A 54 5.18 0.39 5.06
N PHE A 55 6.42 0.84 5.07
CA PHE A 55 6.80 2.26 5.22
C PHE A 55 7.38 2.80 3.92
N ILE A 56 7.40 4.12 3.78
CA ILE A 56 7.94 4.83 2.61
C ILE A 56 9.35 4.36 2.23
N ARG A 57 10.17 3.96 3.23
CA ARG A 57 11.52 3.44 3.00
C ARG A 57 11.55 2.23 2.07
N GLY A 58 10.54 1.36 2.13
CA GLY A 58 10.43 0.19 1.27
C GLY A 58 10.12 0.52 -0.19
N TRP A 59 9.74 1.77 -0.48
CA TRP A 59 9.33 2.25 -1.80
C TRP A 59 10.32 3.23 -2.43
N LYS A 60 11.50 3.42 -1.80
CA LYS A 60 12.51 4.40 -2.23
C LYS A 60 12.84 4.30 -3.72
N ILE A 61 13.07 3.10 -4.25
CA ILE A 61 13.43 2.88 -5.66
C ILE A 61 12.26 3.25 -6.57
N VAL A 62 11.07 2.78 -6.25
CA VAL A 62 9.84 3.04 -7.02
C VAL A 62 9.51 4.52 -7.01
N LEU A 63 9.48 5.16 -5.85
CA LEU A 63 9.17 6.59 -5.71
C LEU A 63 10.19 7.47 -6.46
N LYS A 64 11.47 7.10 -6.41
CA LYS A 64 12.51 7.83 -7.13
C LYS A 64 12.31 7.77 -8.64
N GLU A 65 11.90 6.63 -9.17
CA GLU A 65 11.61 6.49 -10.60
C GLU A 65 10.29 7.18 -10.96
N MET A 66 9.23 6.91 -10.20
CA MET A 66 7.91 7.48 -10.46
C MET A 66 7.91 9.01 -10.44
N SER A 67 8.65 9.65 -9.51
CA SER A 67 8.72 11.11 -9.39
C SER A 67 9.39 11.83 -10.58
N LYS A 68 9.98 11.10 -11.51
CA LYS A 68 10.41 11.66 -12.80
C LYS A 68 9.23 11.93 -13.74
N HIS A 69 8.12 11.24 -13.55
CA HIS A 69 7.03 11.15 -14.51
C HIS A 69 5.67 11.52 -13.95
N PHE A 70 5.49 11.44 -12.63
CA PHE A 70 4.19 11.60 -11.96
C PHE A 70 4.30 12.55 -10.78
N GLU A 71 3.25 13.31 -10.55
CA GLU A 71 2.97 13.91 -9.27
C GLU A 71 2.45 12.82 -8.34
N ILE A 72 2.96 12.73 -7.09
CA ILE A 72 2.69 11.61 -6.19
C ILE A 72 2.29 12.11 -4.80
N TYR A 73 1.13 11.69 -4.34
CA TYR A 73 0.68 11.83 -2.96
C TYR A 73 0.86 10.48 -2.25
N TYR A 74 1.97 10.30 -1.53
CA TYR A 74 2.21 9.11 -0.74
C TYR A 74 1.57 9.29 0.64
N ILE A 75 0.56 8.47 0.95
CA ILE A 75 -0.23 8.60 2.17
C ILE A 75 -0.01 7.38 3.07
N GLU A 76 0.42 7.62 4.30
CA GLU A 76 0.55 6.59 5.32
C GLU A 76 -0.78 6.41 6.06
N THR A 77 -1.27 5.16 6.04
CA THR A 77 -2.59 4.76 6.55
C THR A 77 -2.67 4.75 8.07
N ARG A 78 -3.90 4.78 8.62
CA ARG A 78 -4.21 4.96 10.04
C ARG A 78 -3.56 3.97 11.01
N GLU A 79 -3.21 2.77 10.57
CA GLU A 79 -2.56 1.76 11.43
C GLU A 79 -1.07 2.04 11.66
N LYS A 80 -0.44 2.88 10.84
CA LYS A 80 0.99 3.15 10.92
C LYS A 80 1.35 4.05 12.09
N SER A 81 2.60 3.94 12.55
CA SER A 81 3.13 4.75 13.66
C SER A 81 3.16 6.25 13.36
N SER A 82 3.25 6.64 12.09
CA SER A 82 3.24 8.03 11.63
C SER A 82 1.88 8.71 11.74
N ALA A 83 0.76 7.97 11.70
CA ALA A 83 -0.56 8.55 11.87
C ALA A 83 -0.77 9.08 13.30
N LYS A 84 -1.50 10.18 13.46
CA LYS A 84 -1.90 10.71 14.77
C LYS A 84 -3.33 10.32 15.08
N HIS A 85 -3.56 9.86 16.31
CA HIS A 85 -4.87 9.53 16.83
C HIS A 85 -5.07 10.26 18.17
N THR A 86 -6.20 10.93 18.34
CA THR A 86 -6.58 11.54 19.64
C THR A 86 -7.24 10.52 20.55
N LYS A 87 -7.88 9.49 19.99
CA LYS A 87 -8.53 8.37 20.70
C LYS A 87 -8.26 7.06 20.00
N GLU A 88 -8.46 5.95 20.71
CA GLU A 88 -8.44 4.63 20.07
C GLU A 88 -9.55 4.51 19.01
N GLN A 89 -9.16 4.15 17.80
CA GLN A 89 -10.06 4.04 16.67
C GLN A 89 -10.08 2.63 16.10
N LYS A 90 -11.21 2.25 15.52
CA LYS A 90 -11.35 1.02 14.75
C LYS A 90 -10.45 1.07 13.53
N ILE A 91 -9.76 -0.03 13.24
CA ILE A 91 -8.90 -0.16 12.06
C ILE A 91 -9.42 -1.35 11.27
N SER A 92 -10.09 -1.09 10.17
CA SER A 92 -10.58 -2.09 9.21
C SER A 92 -10.22 -1.65 7.79
N ILE A 93 -10.34 -2.54 6.83
CA ILE A 93 -10.15 -2.24 5.41
C ILE A 93 -11.10 -1.12 4.97
N GLN A 94 -12.37 -1.19 5.39
CA GLN A 94 -13.38 -0.17 5.09
C GLN A 94 -12.97 1.21 5.61
N ASN A 95 -12.52 1.29 6.87
CA ASN A 95 -12.10 2.56 7.45
C ASN A 95 -10.85 3.13 6.75
N ILE A 96 -9.94 2.27 6.29
CA ILE A 96 -8.78 2.70 5.51
C ILE A 96 -9.24 3.22 4.14
N GLY A 97 -10.20 2.53 3.51
CA GLY A 97 -10.82 2.99 2.26
C GLY A 97 -11.52 4.36 2.41
N ASP A 98 -12.24 4.57 3.51
CA ASP A 98 -12.87 5.85 3.83
C ASP A 98 -11.83 6.98 4.00
N ASP A 99 -10.71 6.69 4.67
CA ASP A 99 -9.61 7.63 4.81
C ASP A 99 -8.99 8.00 3.47
N ILE A 100 -8.78 7.02 2.58
CA ILE A 100 -8.23 7.26 1.24
C ILE A 100 -9.16 8.18 0.45
N ALA A 101 -10.45 7.90 0.43
CA ALA A 101 -11.44 8.74 -0.24
C ALA A 101 -11.44 10.17 0.33
N LYS A 102 -11.37 10.30 1.67
CA LYS A 102 -11.29 11.62 2.32
C LYS A 102 -9.99 12.35 1.99
N ALA A 103 -8.87 11.64 1.93
CA ALA A 103 -7.58 12.21 1.56
C ALA A 103 -7.56 12.76 0.11
N VAL A 104 -8.18 12.05 -0.83
CA VAL A 104 -8.37 12.52 -2.21
C VAL A 104 -9.13 13.85 -2.24
N GLN A 105 -10.26 13.95 -1.51
CA GLN A 105 -11.03 15.18 -1.40
C GLN A 105 -10.25 16.35 -0.79
N LEU A 106 -9.47 16.08 0.27
CA LEU A 106 -8.65 17.09 0.95
C LEU A 106 -7.45 17.57 0.12
N ASN A 107 -7.07 16.81 -0.90
CA ASN A 107 -6.09 17.19 -1.91
C ASN A 107 -6.72 17.93 -3.10
N ASN A 108 -8.05 18.17 -3.11
CA ASN A 108 -8.81 18.78 -4.21
C ASN A 108 -8.59 18.06 -5.55
N ILE A 109 -8.55 16.72 -5.50
CA ILE A 109 -8.38 15.87 -6.66
C ILE A 109 -9.76 15.37 -7.09
N ASP A 110 -10.12 15.65 -8.33
CA ASP A 110 -11.42 15.27 -8.87
C ASP A 110 -11.52 13.79 -9.21
N ASP A 111 -12.74 13.25 -9.16
CA ASP A 111 -13.03 11.90 -9.62
C ASP A 111 -12.59 11.71 -11.08
N ASN A 112 -12.13 10.52 -11.41
CA ASN A 112 -11.62 10.14 -12.75
C ASN A 112 -10.42 10.98 -13.26
N SER A 113 -9.76 11.76 -12.39
CA SER A 113 -8.59 12.58 -12.75
C SER A 113 -7.27 12.07 -12.19
N PHE A 114 -7.26 10.98 -11.43
CA PHE A 114 -6.08 10.45 -10.75
C PHE A 114 -5.91 8.94 -10.92
N ILE A 115 -4.71 8.46 -10.62
CA ILE A 115 -4.39 7.05 -10.51
C ILE A 115 -4.36 6.68 -9.02
N ALA A 116 -5.16 5.68 -8.62
CA ALA A 116 -5.06 5.11 -7.28
C ALA A 116 -4.10 3.92 -7.31
N LEU A 117 -2.89 4.09 -6.75
CA LEU A 117 -1.90 3.01 -6.67
C LEU A 117 -1.86 2.43 -5.26
N GLY A 118 -2.12 1.14 -5.14
CA GLY A 118 -2.09 0.44 -3.88
C GLY A 118 -1.26 -0.82 -3.90
N SER A 119 -0.60 -1.13 -2.77
CA SER A 119 0.09 -2.40 -2.60
C SER A 119 -0.55 -3.21 -1.47
N SER A 120 -0.74 -4.51 -1.70
CA SER A 120 -1.23 -5.46 -0.70
C SER A 120 -2.49 -4.94 0.01
N MET A 121 -2.46 -4.69 1.30
CA MET A 121 -3.56 -4.10 2.07
C MET A 121 -4.04 -2.76 1.47
N GLY A 122 -3.14 -1.90 1.00
CA GLY A 122 -3.49 -0.64 0.35
C GLY A 122 -4.29 -0.86 -0.95
N ALA A 123 -3.91 -1.87 -1.74
CA ALA A 123 -4.64 -2.29 -2.93
C ALA A 123 -6.05 -2.78 -2.58
N THR A 124 -6.17 -3.60 -1.53
CA THR A 124 -7.46 -4.11 -1.03
C THR A 124 -8.37 -2.97 -0.54
N ALA A 125 -7.81 -1.98 0.17
CA ALA A 125 -8.58 -0.84 0.66
C ALA A 125 -9.07 0.06 -0.48
N ILE A 126 -8.27 0.25 -1.54
CA ILE A 126 -8.69 0.94 -2.77
C ILE A 126 -9.85 0.20 -3.43
N LEU A 127 -9.73 -1.12 -3.61
CA LEU A 127 -10.82 -1.95 -4.19
C LEU A 127 -12.10 -1.85 -3.35
N ASP A 128 -11.99 -1.94 -2.03
CA ASP A 128 -13.16 -1.83 -1.13
C ASP A 128 -13.85 -0.47 -1.25
N ALA A 129 -13.09 0.62 -1.29
CA ALA A 129 -13.62 1.97 -1.46
C ALA A 129 -14.27 2.17 -2.84
N MET A 130 -13.69 1.59 -3.90
CA MET A 130 -14.26 1.60 -5.25
C MET A 130 -15.57 0.81 -5.31
N ALA A 131 -15.62 -0.39 -4.73
CA ALA A 131 -16.83 -1.21 -4.67
C ALA A 131 -17.97 -0.53 -3.87
N ALA A 132 -17.60 0.27 -2.86
CA ALA A 132 -18.55 1.08 -2.08
C ALA A 132 -18.92 2.41 -2.77
N ASN A 133 -18.46 2.69 -3.99
CA ASN A 133 -18.63 3.95 -4.72
C ASN A 133 -18.12 5.20 -3.94
N LYS A 134 -17.11 5.02 -3.09
CA LYS A 134 -16.47 6.10 -2.31
C LYS A 134 -15.21 6.65 -2.97
N LEU A 135 -14.64 5.91 -3.90
CA LEU A 135 -13.41 6.26 -4.61
C LEU A 135 -13.59 5.96 -6.10
N SER A 136 -13.33 6.94 -6.94
CA SER A 136 -13.54 6.85 -8.39
C SER A 136 -12.28 7.28 -9.16
N PRO A 137 -11.19 6.49 -9.17
CA PRO A 137 -10.00 6.81 -9.94
C PRO A 137 -10.23 6.64 -11.43
N LEU A 138 -9.42 7.31 -12.26
CA LEU A 138 -9.32 7.05 -13.70
C LEU A 138 -8.78 5.63 -13.96
N LEU A 139 -7.81 5.20 -13.14
CA LEU A 139 -7.19 3.89 -13.18
C LEU A 139 -6.81 3.47 -11.75
N ALA A 140 -7.16 2.25 -11.35
CA ALA A 140 -6.59 1.64 -10.17
C ALA A 140 -5.39 0.76 -10.55
N VAL A 141 -4.23 0.99 -9.92
CA VAL A 141 -3.01 0.21 -10.08
C VAL A 141 -2.78 -0.58 -8.79
N LEU A 142 -2.83 -1.89 -8.86
CA LEU A 142 -2.83 -2.78 -7.71
C LEU A 142 -1.60 -3.68 -7.75
N ILE A 143 -0.81 -3.68 -6.69
CA ILE A 143 0.38 -4.51 -6.54
C ILE A 143 0.09 -5.58 -5.49
N GLY A 144 0.00 -6.85 -5.90
CA GLY A 144 -0.29 -7.97 -5.00
C GLY A 144 -1.54 -7.75 -4.13
N PRO A 145 -2.73 -7.48 -4.68
CA PRO A 145 -3.93 -7.26 -3.89
C PRO A 145 -4.33 -8.54 -3.13
N ASN A 146 -4.88 -8.37 -1.92
CA ASN A 146 -5.40 -9.47 -1.12
C ASN A 146 -6.94 -9.45 -1.17
N ILE A 147 -7.55 -10.51 -1.71
CA ILE A 147 -9.01 -10.72 -1.64
C ILE A 147 -9.42 -11.05 -0.20
N GLU A 148 -8.55 -11.76 0.50
CA GLU A 148 -8.68 -12.15 1.90
C GLU A 148 -7.31 -12.19 2.58
N PHE A 149 -7.28 -12.03 3.90
CA PHE A 149 -6.02 -12.05 4.67
C PHE A 149 -5.84 -13.39 5.37
N ASN A 150 -4.95 -14.23 4.83
CA ASN A 150 -4.62 -15.54 5.39
C ASN A 150 -3.58 -15.44 6.51
N ILE A 151 -3.98 -14.92 7.68
CA ILE A 151 -3.10 -14.87 8.85
C ILE A 151 -3.19 -16.21 9.57
N PRO A 152 -2.07 -16.94 9.79
CA PRO A 152 -2.09 -18.23 10.49
C PRO A 152 -2.77 -18.14 11.87
N ARG A 153 -3.62 -19.15 12.18
CA ARG A 153 -4.43 -19.14 13.42
C ARG A 153 -3.59 -18.97 14.67
N PHE A 154 -2.43 -19.64 14.76
CA PHE A 154 -1.54 -19.52 15.93
C PHE A 154 -1.01 -18.09 16.11
N LEU A 155 -0.68 -17.38 15.02
CA LEU A 155 -0.26 -15.97 15.09
C LEU A 155 -1.40 -15.07 15.57
N ILE A 156 -2.63 -15.33 15.14
CA ILE A 156 -3.80 -14.59 15.63
C ILE A 156 -4.01 -14.81 17.13
N ILE A 157 -3.84 -16.05 17.64
CA ILE A 157 -3.95 -16.34 19.07
C ILE A 157 -2.85 -15.59 19.84
N ILE A 158 -1.62 -15.64 19.38
CA ILE A 158 -0.49 -14.87 19.95
C ILE A 158 -0.84 -13.38 19.98
N ILE A 159 -1.27 -12.83 18.85
CA ILE A 159 -1.64 -11.43 18.71
C ILE A 159 -2.82 -11.07 19.64
N ALA A 160 -3.80 -11.94 19.81
CA ALA A 160 -4.98 -11.68 20.64
C ALA A 160 -4.70 -11.74 22.15
N VAL A 161 -3.89 -12.70 22.58
CA VAL A 161 -3.68 -13.03 24.01
C VAL A 161 -2.56 -12.19 24.62
N ILE A 162 -1.45 -11.98 23.88
CA ILE A 162 -0.27 -11.34 24.46
C ILE A 162 -0.49 -9.82 24.60
N PRO A 163 -0.32 -9.24 25.80
CA PRO A 163 -0.33 -7.81 26.00
C PRO A 163 0.71 -7.08 25.12
N THR A 164 0.35 -5.93 24.59
CA THR A 164 1.23 -5.18 23.68
C THR A 164 2.59 -4.83 24.28
N GLN A 165 2.66 -4.67 25.60
CA GLN A 165 3.91 -4.41 26.35
C GLN A 165 4.90 -5.57 26.26
N LEU A 166 4.41 -6.81 26.19
CA LEU A 166 5.25 -8.00 26.09
C LEU A 166 5.75 -8.30 24.68
N TYR A 167 5.23 -7.62 23.66
CA TYR A 167 5.71 -7.80 22.29
C TYR A 167 7.20 -7.48 22.11
N ILE A 168 7.75 -6.62 22.96
CA ILE A 168 9.18 -6.30 22.91
C ILE A 168 10.04 -7.57 23.15
N LEU A 169 9.56 -8.51 23.99
CA LEU A 169 10.22 -9.79 24.26
C LEU A 169 10.08 -10.77 23.09
N ILE A 170 9.03 -10.63 22.29
CA ILE A 170 8.73 -11.53 21.16
C ILE A 170 9.43 -11.06 19.88
N LYS A 171 9.77 -9.79 19.76
CA LYS A 171 10.45 -9.25 18.57
C LYS A 171 11.68 -10.05 18.13
N PRO A 172 12.61 -10.43 19.02
CA PRO A 172 13.78 -11.23 18.65
C PRO A 172 13.38 -12.59 18.05
N PHE A 173 12.38 -13.25 18.68
CA PHE A 173 11.85 -14.52 18.19
C PHE A 173 11.16 -14.35 16.83
N ALA A 174 10.36 -13.31 16.64
CA ALA A 174 9.70 -13.02 15.38
C ALA A 174 10.73 -12.77 14.26
N LYS A 175 11.80 -12.03 14.53
CA LYS A 175 12.91 -11.81 13.60
C LYS A 175 13.64 -13.12 13.26
N TRP A 176 13.91 -13.94 14.25
CA TRP A 176 14.55 -15.25 14.06
C TRP A 176 13.65 -16.18 13.22
N TYR A 177 12.36 -16.29 13.57
CA TYR A 177 11.38 -17.12 12.83
C TYR A 177 11.25 -16.68 11.37
N MET A 178 11.19 -15.38 11.14
CA MET A 178 11.11 -14.80 9.80
C MET A 178 12.36 -15.12 8.98
N LYS A 179 13.56 -14.98 9.60
CA LYS A 179 14.83 -15.34 8.97
C LYS A 179 14.88 -16.82 8.58
N LYS A 180 14.33 -17.71 9.43
CA LYS A 180 14.42 -19.16 9.21
C LYS A 180 13.39 -19.67 8.19
N LYS A 181 12.21 -19.04 8.09
CA LYS A 181 11.07 -19.60 7.34
C LYS A 181 10.71 -18.85 6.07
N TYR A 182 10.99 -17.56 6.00
CA TYR A 182 10.49 -16.70 4.90
C TYR A 182 11.58 -15.98 4.12
N ILE A 183 12.83 -16.06 4.56
CA ILE A 183 13.93 -15.30 3.94
C ILE A 183 15.12 -16.22 3.74
N ASP A 184 15.49 -16.39 2.49
CA ASP A 184 16.78 -16.98 2.15
C ASP A 184 17.87 -15.90 2.32
N MET A 185 18.69 -16.05 3.37
CA MET A 185 19.70 -15.06 3.70
C MET A 185 20.85 -14.98 2.70
N ASP A 186 21.05 -16.03 1.94
CA ASP A 186 22.14 -16.08 0.96
C ASP A 186 21.75 -15.33 -0.33
N SER A 187 20.43 -15.33 -0.64
CA SER A 187 19.91 -14.65 -1.84
C SER A 187 19.27 -13.28 -1.53
N ASP A 188 18.74 -13.02 -0.32
CA ASP A 188 17.96 -11.80 -0.06
C ASP A 188 18.10 -11.22 1.37
N SER A 189 19.34 -10.92 1.76
CA SER A 189 19.63 -10.23 3.03
C SER A 189 18.94 -8.85 3.13
N LYS A 190 18.69 -8.17 2.00
CA LYS A 190 18.01 -6.86 1.96
C LYS A 190 16.57 -6.97 2.40
N GLN A 191 15.87 -8.04 2.05
CA GLN A 191 14.50 -8.31 2.46
C GLN A 191 14.41 -8.51 3.98
N TYR A 192 15.37 -9.22 4.59
CA TYR A 192 15.44 -9.34 6.05
C TYR A 192 15.53 -7.98 6.73
N HIS A 193 16.42 -7.11 6.29
CA HIS A 193 16.58 -5.78 6.87
C HIS A 193 15.32 -4.92 6.71
N LYS A 194 14.61 -5.06 5.59
CA LYS A 194 13.31 -4.41 5.37
C LYS A 194 12.28 -4.84 6.41
N TYR A 195 12.11 -6.14 6.61
CA TYR A 195 11.12 -6.66 7.57
C TYR A 195 11.51 -6.46 9.03
N ALA A 196 12.81 -6.59 9.36
CA ALA A 196 13.30 -6.28 10.69
C ALA A 196 13.04 -4.82 11.07
N TYR A 197 13.26 -3.89 10.13
CA TYR A 197 12.91 -2.47 10.30
C TYR A 197 11.41 -2.29 10.55
N VAL A 198 10.56 -2.98 9.81
CA VAL A 198 9.09 -2.94 10.01
C VAL A 198 8.73 -3.35 11.43
N LEU A 199 9.23 -4.50 11.93
CA LEU A 199 8.97 -4.99 13.28
C LEU A 199 9.44 -4.01 14.38
N ASP A 200 10.49 -3.24 14.11
CA ASP A 200 10.99 -2.25 15.07
C ASP A 200 10.15 -0.97 15.12
N ASN A 201 9.48 -0.62 14.02
CA ASN A 201 8.84 0.69 13.85
C ASN A 201 7.31 0.65 13.81
N ILE A 202 6.67 -0.52 13.82
CA ILE A 202 5.20 -0.63 13.85
C ILE A 202 4.64 -0.13 15.20
N HIS A 203 3.43 0.41 15.16
CA HIS A 203 2.65 0.72 16.35
C HIS A 203 1.90 -0.53 16.81
N LEU A 204 2.43 -1.24 17.81
CA LEU A 204 1.96 -2.57 18.22
C LEU A 204 0.44 -2.65 18.47
N GLY A 205 -0.14 -1.69 19.20
CA GLY A 205 -1.58 -1.67 19.50
C GLY A 205 -2.44 -1.54 18.23
N ARG A 206 -2.05 -0.68 17.28
CA ARG A 206 -2.76 -0.50 16.01
C ARG A 206 -2.57 -1.71 15.11
N THR A 207 -1.37 -2.27 15.05
CA THR A 207 -1.07 -3.51 14.30
C THR A 207 -1.90 -4.67 14.82
N ARG A 208 -2.04 -4.80 16.15
CA ARG A 208 -2.91 -5.82 16.77
C ARG A 208 -4.37 -5.64 16.34
N ARG A 209 -4.93 -4.43 16.46
CA ARG A 209 -6.33 -4.16 16.09
C ARG A 209 -6.59 -4.40 14.60
N SER A 210 -5.68 -3.97 13.74
CA SER A 210 -5.79 -4.20 12.29
C SER A 210 -5.72 -5.69 11.95
N ALA A 211 -4.77 -6.46 12.51
CA ALA A 211 -4.65 -7.89 12.26
C ALA A 211 -5.94 -8.66 12.62
N LEU A 212 -6.50 -8.36 13.80
CA LEU A 212 -7.74 -8.99 14.26
C LEU A 212 -8.96 -8.62 13.38
N SER A 213 -8.97 -7.41 12.82
CA SER A 213 -10.02 -6.97 11.91
C SER A 213 -9.84 -7.57 10.51
N PHE A 214 -8.63 -7.54 9.97
CA PHE A 214 -8.34 -8.02 8.60
C PHE A 214 -8.59 -9.52 8.44
N LYS A 215 -8.33 -10.33 9.48
CA LYS A 215 -8.63 -11.77 9.46
C LYS A 215 -10.09 -12.08 9.08
N LYS A 216 -11.03 -11.19 9.39
CA LYS A 216 -12.47 -11.36 9.13
C LYS A 216 -12.90 -10.75 7.80
N TYR A 217 -11.96 -10.13 7.06
CA TYR A 217 -12.27 -9.44 5.84
C TYR A 217 -12.23 -10.39 4.64
N SER A 218 -13.25 -10.29 3.78
CA SER A 218 -13.29 -10.89 2.45
C SER A 218 -13.82 -9.87 1.45
N PHE A 219 -13.21 -9.83 0.28
CA PHE A 219 -13.62 -8.98 -0.84
C PHE A 219 -14.42 -9.75 -1.89
N GLN A 220 -14.55 -11.07 -1.77
CA GLN A 220 -15.07 -11.96 -2.81
C GLN A 220 -16.47 -11.55 -3.31
N ASP A 221 -17.37 -11.20 -2.39
CA ASP A 221 -18.74 -10.80 -2.73
C ASP A 221 -18.84 -9.41 -3.41
N LYS A 222 -17.77 -8.62 -3.34
CA LYS A 222 -17.71 -7.25 -3.85
C LYS A 222 -17.03 -7.14 -5.22
N ILE A 223 -16.36 -8.17 -5.69
CA ILE A 223 -15.57 -8.17 -6.94
C ILE A 223 -16.42 -7.67 -8.12
N LYS A 224 -17.64 -8.18 -8.26
CA LYS A 224 -18.56 -7.84 -9.37
C LYS A 224 -19.08 -6.39 -9.33
N GLN A 225 -18.86 -5.67 -8.23
CA GLN A 225 -19.29 -4.26 -8.11
C GLN A 225 -18.29 -3.30 -8.76
N ILE A 226 -17.09 -3.76 -9.06
CA ILE A 226 -16.05 -2.95 -9.71
C ILE A 226 -16.34 -2.82 -11.21
N LYS A 227 -16.53 -1.57 -11.67
CA LYS A 227 -16.77 -1.21 -13.09
C LYS A 227 -15.72 -0.24 -13.65
N LYS A 228 -14.55 -0.21 -13.06
CA LYS A 228 -13.46 0.70 -13.41
C LYS A 228 -12.27 -0.06 -13.96
N ARG A 229 -11.43 0.63 -14.73
CA ARG A 229 -10.19 0.06 -15.25
C ARG A 229 -9.22 -0.26 -14.10
N ILE A 230 -8.68 -1.45 -14.12
CA ILE A 230 -7.72 -1.93 -13.12
C ILE A 230 -6.51 -2.51 -13.84
N LEU A 231 -5.32 -2.08 -13.41
CA LEU A 231 -4.06 -2.69 -13.78
C LEU A 231 -3.49 -3.40 -12.54
N VAL A 232 -3.23 -4.69 -12.64
CA VAL A 232 -2.70 -5.49 -11.54
C VAL A 232 -1.28 -5.92 -11.85
N PHE A 233 -0.36 -5.68 -10.93
CA PHE A 233 0.98 -6.25 -10.92
C PHE A 233 1.06 -7.38 -9.91
N SER A 234 1.54 -8.54 -10.34
CA SER A 234 1.73 -9.71 -9.47
C SER A 234 2.94 -10.51 -9.91
N GLY A 235 3.46 -11.35 -9.04
CA GLY A 235 4.56 -12.27 -9.35
C GLY A 235 4.13 -13.72 -9.14
N LYS A 236 4.37 -14.60 -10.10
CA LYS A 236 4.10 -16.05 -9.96
C LYS A 236 4.90 -16.70 -8.83
N LYS A 237 6.07 -16.13 -8.51
CA LYS A 237 6.96 -16.61 -7.44
C LYS A 237 6.81 -15.82 -6.14
N ASP A 238 5.76 -14.99 -6.02
CA ASP A 238 5.47 -14.27 -4.79
C ASP A 238 4.88 -15.22 -3.75
N ILE A 239 5.59 -15.41 -2.65
CA ILE A 239 5.15 -16.28 -1.54
C ILE A 239 4.18 -15.60 -0.57
N LEU A 240 4.02 -14.27 -0.67
CA LEU A 240 3.17 -13.48 0.23
C LEU A 240 1.76 -13.30 -0.34
N HIS A 241 1.65 -13.27 -1.67
CA HIS A 241 0.40 -13.03 -2.37
C HIS A 241 0.14 -14.15 -3.38
N SER A 242 -1.00 -14.85 -3.27
CA SER A 242 -1.34 -15.91 -4.21
C SER A 242 -1.60 -15.34 -5.60
N TYR A 243 -0.79 -15.79 -6.57
CA TYR A 243 -0.94 -15.43 -7.96
C TYR A 243 -2.27 -15.94 -8.52
N GLU A 244 -2.67 -17.17 -8.15
CA GLU A 244 -3.90 -17.81 -8.59
C GLU A 244 -5.13 -17.02 -8.15
N LYS A 245 -5.20 -16.61 -6.88
CA LYS A 245 -6.29 -15.77 -6.36
C LYS A 245 -6.32 -14.39 -7.03
N THR A 246 -5.14 -13.84 -7.33
CA THR A 246 -5.03 -12.58 -8.08
C THR A 246 -5.56 -12.75 -9.50
N LEU A 247 -5.24 -13.85 -10.16
CA LEU A 247 -5.73 -14.16 -11.51
C LEU A 247 -7.25 -14.37 -11.51
N GLU A 248 -7.79 -15.10 -10.53
CA GLU A 248 -9.24 -15.27 -10.36
C GLU A 248 -9.95 -13.93 -10.19
N MET A 249 -9.39 -13.03 -9.37
CA MET A 249 -9.94 -11.67 -9.19
C MET A 249 -9.93 -10.88 -10.50
N VAL A 250 -8.81 -10.90 -11.23
CA VAL A 250 -8.67 -10.18 -12.50
C VAL A 250 -9.69 -10.70 -13.52
N ASN A 251 -9.86 -12.02 -13.64
CA ASN A 251 -10.83 -12.64 -14.55
C ASN A 251 -12.29 -12.33 -14.18
N ALA A 252 -12.57 -11.97 -12.94
CA ALA A 252 -13.91 -11.63 -12.46
C ALA A 252 -14.27 -10.14 -12.60
N ILE A 253 -13.32 -9.30 -12.99
CA ILE A 253 -13.51 -7.83 -13.11
C ILE A 253 -13.36 -7.41 -14.57
N ASP A 254 -14.44 -6.89 -15.17
CA ASP A 254 -14.39 -6.35 -16.53
C ASP A 254 -13.41 -5.17 -16.62
N GLY A 255 -12.52 -5.22 -17.62
CA GLY A 255 -11.51 -4.18 -17.84
C GLY A 255 -10.30 -4.26 -16.92
N ALA A 256 -10.14 -5.33 -16.15
CA ALA A 256 -8.92 -5.59 -15.42
C ALA A 256 -7.85 -6.22 -16.32
N THR A 257 -6.61 -5.79 -16.13
CA THR A 257 -5.42 -6.31 -16.84
C THR A 257 -4.39 -6.77 -15.83
N LEU A 258 -3.80 -7.96 -16.03
CA LEU A 258 -2.73 -8.49 -15.19
C LEU A 258 -1.39 -8.44 -15.93
N ILE A 259 -0.38 -7.85 -15.28
CA ILE A 259 1.01 -7.92 -15.69
C ILE A 259 1.77 -8.75 -14.67
N ASN A 260 2.33 -9.88 -15.14
CA ASN A 260 3.17 -10.74 -14.31
C ASN A 260 4.62 -10.26 -14.33
N LEU A 261 5.15 -9.89 -13.18
CA LEU A 261 6.55 -9.49 -12.99
C LEU A 261 7.39 -10.58 -12.30
N GLU A 262 6.92 -11.82 -12.32
CA GLU A 262 7.58 -13.03 -11.80
C GLU A 262 7.82 -13.04 -10.28
N THR A 263 8.40 -11.99 -9.70
CA THR A 263 8.78 -11.95 -8.29
C THR A 263 8.19 -10.73 -7.57
N ASN A 264 8.07 -10.82 -6.24
CA ASN A 264 7.69 -9.67 -5.41
C ASN A 264 8.70 -8.53 -5.53
N GLU A 265 9.99 -8.83 -5.65
CA GLU A 265 11.04 -7.80 -5.82
C GLU A 265 10.80 -6.97 -7.09
N ARG A 266 10.51 -7.62 -8.21
CA ARG A 266 10.26 -6.92 -9.49
C ARG A 266 8.99 -6.07 -9.45
N THR A 267 7.97 -6.46 -8.69
CA THR A 267 6.79 -5.59 -8.48
C THR A 267 7.08 -4.33 -7.64
N HIS A 268 8.26 -4.25 -7.02
CA HIS A 268 8.74 -3.12 -6.23
C HIS A 268 9.98 -2.45 -6.85
N SER A 269 10.12 -2.53 -8.17
CA SER A 269 11.30 -2.08 -8.91
C SER A 269 10.97 -1.00 -9.95
N VAL A 270 12.00 -0.52 -10.64
CA VAL A 270 11.89 0.39 -11.80
C VAL A 270 11.06 -0.24 -12.90
N GLU A 271 11.19 -1.55 -13.13
CA GLU A 271 10.45 -2.28 -14.15
C GLU A 271 8.93 -2.13 -14.01
N MET A 272 8.40 -2.18 -12.79
CA MET A 272 6.97 -1.95 -12.54
C MET A 272 6.55 -0.53 -12.99
N VAL A 273 7.39 0.47 -12.78
CA VAL A 273 7.11 1.85 -13.20
C VAL A 273 7.13 1.98 -14.73
N ASP A 274 8.07 1.30 -15.38
CA ASP A 274 8.16 1.28 -16.84
C ASP A 274 6.96 0.58 -17.47
N GLU A 275 6.53 -0.55 -16.92
CA GLU A 275 5.34 -1.26 -17.37
C GLU A 275 4.05 -0.45 -17.13
N LEU A 276 3.94 0.27 -16.02
CA LEU A 276 2.84 1.21 -15.80
C LEU A 276 2.82 2.29 -16.90
N ARG A 277 3.96 2.89 -17.22
CA ARG A 277 4.05 3.92 -18.26
C ARG A 277 3.72 3.36 -19.65
N ASN A 278 4.21 2.17 -19.96
CA ASN A 278 3.91 1.46 -21.20
C ASN A 278 2.40 1.23 -21.34
N TYR A 279 1.75 0.76 -20.28
CA TYR A 279 0.30 0.57 -20.24
C TYR A 279 -0.44 1.89 -20.46
N LEU A 280 -0.06 2.95 -19.76
CA LEU A 280 -0.69 4.27 -19.88
C LEU A 280 -0.54 4.85 -21.29
N ASN A 281 0.61 4.70 -21.92
CA ASN A 281 0.84 5.18 -23.30
C ASN A 281 0.03 4.40 -24.36
N LYS A 282 -0.23 3.11 -24.14
CA LYS A 282 -0.99 2.25 -25.05
C LYS A 282 -2.52 2.39 -24.88
N SER A 283 -2.96 2.72 -23.68
CA SER A 283 -4.38 2.64 -23.30
C SER A 283 -5.24 3.82 -23.78
N ASN A 284 -4.67 4.83 -24.44
CA ASN A 284 -5.37 6.07 -24.87
C ASN A 284 -6.21 6.74 -23.75
N LEU A 285 -5.82 6.57 -22.49
CA LEU A 285 -6.55 7.09 -21.32
C LEU A 285 -6.51 8.62 -21.20
N PHE A 286 -5.67 9.29 -22.00
CA PHE A 286 -5.38 10.73 -21.90
C PHE A 286 -5.60 11.48 -23.23
N LYS A 287 -6.36 10.90 -24.15
CA LYS A 287 -6.77 11.57 -25.38
C LYS A 287 -8.07 12.31 -25.19
#